data_3659f3e6b7882309f60d301422456c95
#
_entry.id   3659f3e6b7882309f60d301422456c95
#
_cell.length_a   1.000
_cell.length_b   1.000
_cell.length_c   1.000
_cell.angle_alpha   90.00
_cell.angle_beta   90.00
_cell.angle_gamma   90.00
#
_symmetry.space_group_name_H-M   'P 1'
#
loop_
_entity.id
_entity.type
_entity.pdbx_description
1 polymer ?
#
loop_
_entity_poly.entity_id
_entity_poly.type
_entity_poly.pdbx_seq_one_letter_code
_entity_poly.pdbx_strand_id
1 'polypeptide(L)'
;QRQIDRESAALWPDPAERKRKAVVRKGRENYLCLLNLQDMVQAAQLGNGDLIGMALAARWALHSRDGDMTGGDYPGWLPGLFAVGSGQQASAANLVDRRGECVHAACPHYRLCFVEKTIRASRRADLVVANHALVMTQAAFDGARSARGLKQDGETAALKRIVFDEGHHLFDAADSAFSACLSGQEAAELRRWIRGPEGRGRRGRGLEQRLGDLCADNEAAQKALNDAVRAATQLPGEGVSGRIAPASGEVNPIGPIETFLLAALEQLRARTSENGGPGGIEFGMECALRPVNEPVLEAARAAARALAAVEAPLLALSRHLEDVLDDEATELDGSQRARIEGALRGLDRRARMTLPGWRSMLAALDEGGDEADPDFVDWLSAEAAFGRIHDVALRRHWIDPTVPLEAAVIMPAHGVLVTSATLSDPLATTG
;
A
#
# COMPACT_ATOMS: atom_id res chain seq x y z
N GLN A 1 23.93 -3.12 -3.97
CA GLN A 1 24.70 -4.07 -3.16
C GLN A 1 26.20 -4.08 -3.55
N ARG A 2 26.56 -4.27 -4.84
CA ARG A 2 27.99 -4.31 -5.28
C ARG A 2 28.74 -3.03 -4.96
N GLN A 3 28.14 -1.86 -5.13
CA GLN A 3 28.75 -0.58 -4.79
C GLN A 3 28.92 -0.45 -3.28
N ILE A 4 27.89 -0.78 -2.50
CA ILE A 4 27.97 -0.78 -1.04
C ILE A 4 29.07 -1.72 -0.56
N ASP A 5 29.15 -2.93 -1.11
CA ASP A 5 30.19 -3.91 -0.77
C ASP A 5 31.60 -3.37 -1.06
N ARG A 6 31.77 -2.59 -2.14
CA ARG A 6 33.05 -1.97 -2.51
C ARG A 6 33.41 -0.81 -1.58
N GLU A 7 32.50 0.14 -1.41
CA GLU A 7 32.75 1.36 -0.62
C GLU A 7 32.90 1.06 0.88
N SER A 8 32.12 0.11 1.39
CA SER A 8 32.20 -0.30 2.79
C SER A 8 33.40 -1.22 3.13
N ALA A 9 34.19 -1.65 2.12
CA ALA A 9 35.35 -2.47 2.33
C ALA A 9 36.43 -1.78 3.15
N ALA A 10 36.55 -0.46 3.11
CA ALA A 10 37.45 0.32 3.93
C ALA A 10 37.06 0.30 5.42
N LEU A 11 35.78 0.24 5.73
CA LEU A 11 35.22 0.22 7.09
C LEU A 11 35.24 -1.21 7.67
N TRP A 12 34.87 -2.18 6.84
CA TRP A 12 34.75 -3.60 7.21
C TRP A 12 35.47 -4.47 6.17
N PRO A 13 36.74 -4.79 6.34
CA PRO A 13 37.54 -5.57 5.39
C PRO A 13 36.99 -6.98 5.17
N ASP A 14 36.48 -7.64 6.20
CA ASP A 14 35.87 -8.98 6.08
C ASP A 14 34.55 -8.95 5.33
N PRO A 15 34.38 -9.67 4.21
CA PRO A 15 33.14 -9.75 3.45
C PRO A 15 31.96 -10.30 4.23
N ALA A 16 32.18 -11.21 5.18
CA ALA A 16 31.10 -11.77 6.00
C ALA A 16 30.61 -10.73 7.03
N GLU A 17 31.53 -9.95 7.57
CA GLU A 17 31.21 -8.84 8.47
C GLU A 17 30.41 -7.75 7.69
N ARG A 18 30.85 -7.33 6.51
CA ARG A 18 30.15 -6.34 5.67
C ARG A 18 28.69 -6.72 5.45
N LYS A 19 28.41 -7.97 5.08
CA LYS A 19 27.04 -8.46 4.87
C LYS A 19 26.15 -8.38 6.11
N ARG A 20 26.72 -8.45 7.30
CA ARG A 20 25.98 -8.31 8.56
C ARG A 20 25.79 -6.84 8.95
N LYS A 21 26.78 -6.00 8.65
CA LYS A 21 26.84 -4.59 9.04
C LYS A 21 26.12 -3.65 8.09
N ALA A 22 26.12 -3.95 6.78
CA ALA A 22 25.46 -3.14 5.75
C ALA A 22 24.41 -3.95 5.00
N VAL A 23 23.13 -3.57 5.14
CA VAL A 23 22.00 -4.29 4.59
C VAL A 23 21.18 -3.38 3.68
N VAL A 24 20.83 -3.87 2.49
CA VAL A 24 19.84 -3.23 1.62
C VAL A 24 18.45 -3.74 1.98
N ARG A 25 17.54 -2.81 2.30
CA ARG A 25 16.14 -3.10 2.60
C ARG A 25 15.23 -2.45 1.54
N LYS A 26 14.34 -3.23 0.97
CA LYS A 26 13.30 -2.78 0.03
C LYS A 26 11.91 -3.02 0.65
N GLY A 27 10.87 -2.45 0.05
CA GLY A 27 9.50 -2.76 0.39
C GLY A 27 9.13 -4.22 0.12
N ARG A 28 8.11 -4.73 0.78
CA ARG A 28 7.63 -6.13 0.66
C ARG A 28 7.24 -6.50 -0.78
N GLU A 29 6.74 -5.54 -1.52
CA GLU A 29 6.34 -5.63 -2.92
C GLU A 29 7.51 -5.88 -3.89
N ASN A 30 8.74 -5.79 -3.40
CA ASN A 30 9.94 -6.05 -4.20
C ASN A 30 10.51 -7.46 -3.98
N TYR A 31 9.96 -8.23 -3.04
CA TYR A 31 10.45 -9.57 -2.73
C TYR A 31 9.45 -10.66 -3.11
N LEU A 32 9.97 -11.78 -3.57
CA LEU A 32 9.19 -12.98 -3.81
C LEU A 32 8.51 -13.45 -2.52
N CYS A 33 7.18 -13.60 -2.56
CA CYS A 33 6.42 -14.27 -1.54
C CYS A 33 6.33 -15.78 -1.86
N LEU A 34 7.00 -16.61 -1.09
CA LEU A 34 7.04 -18.06 -1.30
C LEU A 34 5.64 -18.69 -1.18
N LEU A 35 4.78 -18.12 -0.37
CA LEU A 35 3.41 -18.59 -0.20
C LEU A 35 2.55 -18.28 -1.44
N ASN A 36 2.68 -17.06 -1.98
CA ASN A 36 2.02 -16.71 -3.23
C ASN A 36 2.54 -17.56 -4.40
N LEU A 37 3.85 -17.80 -4.46
CA LEU A 37 4.43 -18.70 -5.46
C LEU A 37 3.84 -20.11 -5.35
N GLN A 38 3.75 -20.68 -4.15
CA GLN A 38 3.13 -21.98 -3.93
C GLN A 38 1.68 -22.02 -4.42
N ASP A 39 0.89 -20.99 -4.06
CA ASP A 39 -0.51 -20.89 -4.47
C ASP A 39 -0.63 -20.80 -6.00
N MET A 40 0.24 -20.01 -6.66
CA MET A 40 0.26 -19.85 -8.11
C MET A 40 0.70 -21.13 -8.84
N VAL A 41 1.71 -21.84 -8.33
CA VAL A 41 2.13 -23.15 -8.88
C VAL A 41 1.00 -24.17 -8.79
N GLN A 42 0.32 -24.25 -7.66
CA GLN A 42 -0.83 -25.14 -7.51
C GLN A 42 -1.98 -24.78 -8.46
N ALA A 43 -2.25 -23.49 -8.66
CA ALA A 43 -3.26 -23.03 -9.62
C ALA A 43 -2.89 -23.43 -11.06
N ALA A 44 -1.63 -23.26 -11.44
CA ALA A 44 -1.12 -23.65 -12.76
C ALA A 44 -1.23 -25.16 -13.01
N GLN A 45 -0.95 -25.98 -12.01
CA GLN A 45 -1.13 -27.44 -12.08
C GLN A 45 -2.59 -27.87 -12.30
N LEU A 46 -3.54 -27.06 -11.85
CA LEU A 46 -4.98 -27.28 -12.06
C LEU A 46 -5.49 -26.68 -13.38
N GLY A 47 -4.60 -26.23 -14.27
CA GLY A 47 -4.96 -25.64 -15.56
C GLY A 47 -5.34 -24.16 -15.51
N ASN A 48 -5.17 -23.50 -14.36
CA ASN A 48 -5.55 -22.11 -14.15
C ASN A 48 -4.31 -21.18 -14.12
N GLY A 49 -3.49 -21.20 -15.15
CA GLY A 49 -2.35 -20.29 -15.20
C GLY A 49 -1.22 -20.70 -16.15
N ASP A 50 -0.16 -19.89 -16.19
CA ASP A 50 1.05 -20.15 -16.95
C ASP A 50 1.98 -21.14 -16.22
N LEU A 51 1.89 -22.41 -16.58
CA LEU A 51 2.71 -23.47 -15.98
C LEU A 51 4.20 -23.27 -16.24
N ILE A 52 4.59 -22.79 -17.43
CA ILE A 52 6.01 -22.58 -17.79
C ILE A 52 6.60 -21.44 -16.99
N GLY A 53 5.93 -20.29 -16.95
CA GLY A 53 6.37 -19.15 -16.17
C GLY A 53 6.48 -19.47 -14.67
N MET A 54 5.49 -20.22 -14.13
CA MET A 54 5.54 -20.64 -12.73
C MET A 54 6.66 -21.64 -12.44
N ALA A 55 6.94 -22.58 -13.34
CA ALA A 55 8.06 -23.51 -13.19
C ALA A 55 9.42 -22.78 -13.20
N LEU A 56 9.60 -21.80 -14.09
CA LEU A 56 10.80 -20.96 -14.15
C LEU A 56 10.94 -20.08 -12.92
N ALA A 57 9.88 -19.47 -12.43
CA ALA A 57 9.87 -18.71 -11.19
C ALA A 57 10.23 -19.59 -9.98
N ALA A 58 9.66 -20.79 -9.90
CA ALA A 58 9.98 -21.76 -8.85
C ALA A 58 11.44 -22.20 -8.90
N ARG A 59 11.97 -22.47 -10.11
CA ARG A 59 13.39 -22.79 -10.30
C ARG A 59 14.30 -21.65 -9.86
N TRP A 60 13.97 -20.40 -10.23
CA TRP A 60 14.71 -19.24 -9.75
C TRP A 60 14.67 -19.13 -8.22
N ALA A 61 13.48 -19.27 -7.63
CA ALA A 61 13.29 -19.20 -6.18
C ALA A 61 14.16 -20.18 -5.40
N LEU A 62 14.40 -21.39 -5.93
CA LEU A 62 15.28 -22.40 -5.32
C LEU A 62 16.77 -21.98 -5.29
N HIS A 63 17.19 -21.11 -6.19
CA HIS A 63 18.59 -20.67 -6.33
C HIS A 63 18.81 -19.24 -5.87
N SER A 64 17.74 -18.43 -5.75
CA SER A 64 17.85 -17.04 -5.31
C SER A 64 18.34 -16.94 -3.86
N ARG A 65 19.22 -15.98 -3.63
CA ARG A 65 19.78 -15.69 -2.29
C ARG A 65 18.99 -14.64 -1.52
N ASP A 66 18.43 -13.68 -2.24
CA ASP A 66 17.76 -12.50 -1.69
C ASP A 66 16.28 -12.41 -2.02
N GLY A 67 15.81 -13.13 -3.06
CA GLY A 67 14.42 -13.10 -3.51
C GLY A 67 13.98 -11.75 -4.08
N ASP A 68 14.92 -10.89 -4.45
CA ASP A 68 14.68 -9.55 -4.98
C ASP A 68 14.18 -9.62 -6.42
N MET A 69 12.91 -9.29 -6.66
CA MET A 69 12.28 -9.34 -7.98
C MET A 69 12.46 -8.08 -8.82
N THR A 70 13.09 -7.04 -8.26
CA THR A 70 13.36 -5.77 -8.96
C THR A 70 14.83 -5.57 -9.27
N GLY A 71 15.67 -6.54 -8.93
CA GLY A 71 17.12 -6.49 -9.12
C GLY A 71 17.75 -7.81 -8.68
N GLY A 72 18.97 -7.75 -8.15
CA GLY A 72 19.66 -8.92 -7.62
C GLY A 72 19.96 -9.99 -8.68
N ASP A 73 19.57 -11.21 -8.41
CA ASP A 73 19.72 -12.36 -9.29
C ASP A 73 18.45 -12.70 -10.11
N TYR A 74 17.41 -11.83 -10.05
CA TYR A 74 16.17 -12.04 -10.79
C TYR A 74 16.40 -11.83 -12.30
N PRO A 75 16.04 -12.82 -13.15
CA PRO A 75 16.28 -12.70 -14.59
C PRO A 75 15.37 -11.64 -15.20
N GLY A 76 15.95 -10.60 -15.82
CA GLY A 76 15.21 -9.47 -16.40
C GLY A 76 14.24 -9.85 -17.53
N TRP A 77 14.41 -11.02 -18.16
CA TRP A 77 13.52 -11.54 -19.19
C TRP A 77 12.30 -12.28 -18.64
N LEU A 78 12.37 -12.75 -17.38
CA LEU A 78 11.31 -13.56 -16.78
C LEU A 78 9.96 -12.83 -16.64
N PRO A 79 9.88 -11.54 -16.29
CA PRO A 79 8.62 -10.79 -16.28
C PRO A 79 7.90 -10.77 -17.63
N GLY A 80 8.66 -10.72 -18.72
CA GLY A 80 8.11 -10.69 -20.08
C GLY A 80 7.34 -11.97 -20.45
N LEU A 81 7.68 -13.12 -19.87
CA LEU A 81 6.95 -14.37 -20.10
C LEU A 81 5.56 -14.35 -19.49
N PHE A 82 5.37 -13.68 -18.36
CA PHE A 82 4.05 -13.55 -17.73
C PHE A 82 3.11 -12.61 -18.51
N ALA A 83 3.66 -11.77 -19.38
CA ALA A 83 2.87 -10.82 -20.16
C ALA A 83 2.28 -11.41 -21.45
N VAL A 84 2.89 -12.45 -22.02
CA VAL A 84 2.58 -12.96 -23.36
C VAL A 84 1.52 -14.07 -23.39
N GLY A 85 1.33 -14.82 -22.29
CA GLY A 85 0.58 -16.08 -22.30
C GLY A 85 -0.77 -16.10 -21.62
N SER A 86 -1.13 -15.08 -20.87
CA SER A 86 -2.30 -15.18 -20.00
C SER A 86 -3.02 -13.83 -19.84
N GLY A 87 -4.30 -13.84 -20.13
CA GLY A 87 -5.16 -12.79 -19.62
C GLY A 87 -4.94 -12.63 -18.11
N GLN A 88 -4.83 -11.41 -17.66
CA GLN A 88 -4.77 -10.85 -16.28
C GLN A 88 -4.33 -11.72 -15.07
N GLN A 89 -4.25 -13.04 -15.13
CA GLN A 89 -4.07 -13.92 -13.96
C GLN A 89 -2.62 -14.28 -13.61
N ALA A 90 -1.67 -14.18 -14.52
CA ALA A 90 -0.28 -14.58 -14.29
C ALA A 90 0.69 -13.40 -14.39
N SER A 91 0.45 -12.35 -13.65
CA SER A 91 1.40 -11.23 -13.51
C SER A 91 2.46 -11.57 -12.45
N ALA A 92 3.72 -11.23 -12.71
CA ALA A 92 4.80 -11.25 -11.71
C ALA A 92 4.41 -10.49 -10.43
N ALA A 93 3.52 -9.50 -10.55
CA ALA A 93 2.95 -8.76 -9.43
C ALA A 93 2.15 -9.63 -8.43
N ASN A 94 1.65 -10.80 -8.85
CA ASN A 94 0.96 -11.73 -7.96
C ASN A 94 1.92 -12.59 -7.14
N LEU A 95 3.20 -12.61 -7.48
CA LEU A 95 4.23 -13.35 -6.74
C LEU A 95 4.76 -12.60 -5.51
N VAL A 96 4.43 -11.33 -5.35
CA VAL A 96 4.88 -10.47 -4.24
C VAL A 96 3.73 -10.14 -3.29
N ASP A 97 4.05 -9.67 -2.07
CA ASP A 97 3.03 -9.23 -1.11
C ASP A 97 2.77 -7.71 -1.26
N ARG A 98 2.03 -7.33 -2.29
CA ARG A 98 1.65 -5.92 -2.53
C ARG A 98 0.49 -5.46 -1.63
N ARG A 99 -0.37 -6.39 -1.25
CA ARG A 99 -1.64 -6.08 -0.57
C ARG A 99 -1.57 -6.23 0.94
N GLY A 100 -0.45 -6.75 1.49
CA GLY A 100 -0.33 -7.03 2.92
C GLY A 100 -1.24 -8.19 3.35
N GLU A 101 -1.38 -9.20 2.50
CA GLU A 101 -2.09 -10.46 2.79
C GLU A 101 -1.21 -11.46 3.55
N CYS A 102 -0.01 -11.05 3.97
CA CYS A 102 0.94 -11.89 4.69
C CYS A 102 0.34 -12.44 5.99
N VAL A 103 0.56 -13.73 6.23
CA VAL A 103 0.13 -14.43 7.46
C VAL A 103 1.26 -14.52 8.50
N HIS A 104 2.34 -13.80 8.29
CA HIS A 104 3.50 -13.70 9.19
C HIS A 104 3.99 -15.08 9.70
N ALA A 105 4.08 -15.26 10.99
CA ALA A 105 4.59 -16.47 11.62
C ALA A 105 3.75 -17.73 11.34
N ALA A 106 2.49 -17.61 10.92
CA ALA A 106 1.67 -18.73 10.46
C ALA A 106 2.05 -19.22 9.05
N CYS A 107 2.93 -18.52 8.34
CA CYS A 107 3.37 -18.92 7.01
C CYS A 107 4.25 -20.19 7.09
N PRO A 108 3.93 -21.25 6.32
CA PRO A 108 4.77 -22.45 6.29
C PRO A 108 6.20 -22.15 5.79
N HIS A 109 6.39 -21.04 5.07
CA HIS A 109 7.66 -20.59 4.56
C HIS A 109 8.34 -19.51 5.43
N TYR A 110 7.83 -19.23 6.64
CA TYR A 110 8.31 -18.12 7.47
C TYR A 110 9.83 -18.14 7.72
N ARG A 111 10.41 -19.33 7.96
CA ARG A 111 11.85 -19.50 8.18
C ARG A 111 12.69 -19.19 6.94
N LEU A 112 12.13 -19.40 5.75
CA LEU A 112 12.77 -19.20 4.45
C LEU A 112 12.41 -17.84 3.82
N CYS A 113 11.46 -17.12 4.40
CA CYS A 113 10.90 -15.87 3.85
C CYS A 113 12.00 -14.82 3.64
N PHE A 114 12.12 -14.33 2.41
CA PHE A 114 13.11 -13.31 2.04
C PHE A 114 12.88 -11.99 2.76
N VAL A 115 11.61 -11.56 2.86
CA VAL A 115 11.23 -10.35 3.58
C VAL A 115 11.64 -10.44 5.05
N GLU A 116 11.31 -11.54 5.72
CA GLU A 116 11.64 -11.73 7.14
C GLU A 116 13.15 -11.84 7.39
N LYS A 117 13.88 -12.47 6.47
CA LYS A 117 15.36 -12.51 6.53
C LYS A 117 15.93 -11.10 6.47
N THR A 118 15.44 -10.27 5.55
CA THR A 118 15.92 -8.90 5.37
C THR A 118 15.54 -8.01 6.56
N ILE A 119 14.33 -8.11 7.10
CA ILE A 119 13.91 -7.40 8.30
C ILE A 119 14.79 -7.76 9.49
N ARG A 120 15.03 -9.05 9.74
CA ARG A 120 15.91 -9.51 10.83
C ARG A 120 17.36 -9.07 10.64
N ALA A 121 17.85 -9.05 9.41
CA ALA A 121 19.19 -8.56 9.10
C ALA A 121 19.30 -7.06 9.35
N SER A 122 18.32 -6.25 8.91
CA SER A 122 18.32 -4.80 9.08
C SER A 122 18.29 -4.37 10.55
N ARG A 123 17.63 -5.12 11.43
CA ARG A 123 17.63 -4.85 12.89
C ARG A 123 18.99 -4.98 13.56
N ARG A 124 19.90 -5.76 12.96
CA ARG A 124 21.24 -6.04 13.50
C ARG A 124 22.34 -5.32 12.74
N ALA A 125 22.00 -4.63 11.67
CA ALA A 125 22.92 -3.89 10.83
C ALA A 125 23.27 -2.54 11.46
N ASP A 126 24.49 -2.09 11.22
CA ASP A 126 24.93 -0.73 11.58
C ASP A 126 24.50 0.28 10.50
N LEU A 127 24.37 -0.17 9.24
CA LEU A 127 23.96 0.62 8.09
C LEU A 127 22.82 -0.10 7.34
N VAL A 128 21.69 0.59 7.19
CA VAL A 128 20.59 0.11 6.36
C VAL A 128 20.41 1.07 5.18
N VAL A 129 20.51 0.56 3.97
CA VAL A 129 20.27 1.32 2.74
C VAL A 129 18.87 1.00 2.24
N ALA A 130 18.05 2.04 2.07
CA ALA A 130 16.67 1.94 1.61
C ALA A 130 16.37 3.06 0.61
N ASN A 131 15.31 2.90 -0.20
CA ASN A 131 14.83 4.00 -1.03
C ASN A 131 14.04 5.01 -0.19
N HIS A 132 13.91 6.24 -0.67
CA HIS A 132 13.18 7.32 0.00
C HIS A 132 11.73 6.92 0.32
N ALA A 133 11.04 6.30 -0.63
CA ALA A 133 9.64 5.88 -0.46
C ALA A 133 9.45 4.92 0.74
N LEU A 134 10.37 3.98 0.96
CA LEU A 134 10.29 3.09 2.13
C LEU A 134 10.48 3.85 3.43
N VAL A 135 11.43 4.79 3.48
CA VAL A 135 11.68 5.64 4.65
C VAL A 135 10.46 6.50 4.96
N MET A 136 9.88 7.16 3.95
CA MET A 136 8.70 8.02 4.11
C MET A 136 7.46 7.23 4.55
N THR A 137 7.18 6.11 3.89
CA THR A 137 6.04 5.24 4.26
C THR A 137 6.18 4.72 5.69
N GLN A 138 7.41 4.37 6.09
CA GLN A 138 7.71 3.92 7.45
C GLN A 138 7.48 5.05 8.46
N ALA A 139 7.99 6.24 8.18
CA ALA A 139 7.85 7.41 9.04
C ALA A 139 6.40 7.86 9.17
N ALA A 140 5.63 7.85 8.08
CA ALA A 140 4.19 8.16 8.09
C ALA A 140 3.43 7.20 9.02
N PHE A 141 3.75 5.90 8.94
CA PHE A 141 3.16 4.88 9.80
C PHE A 141 3.52 5.06 11.28
N ASP A 142 4.81 5.29 11.56
CA ASP A 142 5.30 5.50 12.94
C ASP A 142 4.75 6.78 13.55
N GLY A 143 4.65 7.87 12.75
CA GLY A 143 4.05 9.13 13.16
C GLY A 143 2.58 8.97 13.53
N ALA A 144 1.80 8.28 12.72
CA ALA A 144 0.39 8.00 12.99
C ALA A 144 0.17 7.14 14.25
N ARG A 145 1.08 6.22 14.58
CA ARG A 145 1.05 5.43 15.82
C ARG A 145 1.44 6.28 17.03
N SER A 146 2.52 7.05 16.92
CA SER A 146 3.05 7.91 18.00
C SER A 146 2.05 8.98 18.42
N ALA A 147 1.35 9.58 17.49
CA ALA A 147 0.29 10.57 17.76
C ALA A 147 -0.85 10.02 18.64
N ARG A 148 -0.96 8.70 18.77
CA ARG A 148 -1.96 7.98 19.58
C ARG A 148 -1.39 7.33 20.84
N GLY A 149 -0.12 7.58 21.17
CA GLY A 149 0.54 6.99 22.34
C GLY A 149 0.83 5.48 22.21
N LEU A 150 0.69 4.91 21.03
CA LEU A 150 1.01 3.51 20.79
C LEU A 150 2.53 3.31 20.75
N LYS A 151 3.00 2.26 21.43
CA LYS A 151 4.44 1.91 21.42
C LYS A 151 4.91 1.65 19.98
N GLN A 152 6.12 2.10 19.69
CA GLN A 152 6.78 1.77 18.43
C GLN A 152 6.91 0.25 18.32
N ASP A 153 6.53 -0.28 17.17
CA ASP A 153 6.59 -1.70 16.89
C ASP A 153 8.07 -2.14 16.82
N GLY A 154 8.40 -3.27 17.40
CA GLY A 154 9.79 -3.77 17.35
C GLY A 154 10.31 -4.09 15.95
N GLU A 155 9.45 -4.01 14.90
CA GLU A 155 9.89 -4.04 13.49
C GLU A 155 10.48 -2.71 13.02
N THR A 156 10.12 -1.62 13.66
CA THR A 156 10.48 -0.28 13.31
C THR A 156 11.34 0.30 14.42
N ALA A 157 12.65 0.02 14.37
CA ALA A 157 13.56 0.87 15.13
C ALA A 157 13.36 2.30 14.64
N ALA A 158 13.01 3.22 15.55
CA ALA A 158 12.89 4.63 15.20
C ALA A 158 14.08 5.05 14.35
N LEU A 159 13.82 5.66 13.20
CA LEU A 159 14.86 6.17 12.31
C LEU A 159 15.59 7.31 13.04
N LYS A 160 16.71 6.99 13.66
CA LYS A 160 17.40 7.95 14.55
C LYS A 160 18.42 8.79 13.82
N ARG A 161 19.11 8.22 12.86
CA ARG A 161 20.13 8.90 12.06
C ARG A 161 19.89 8.57 10.61
N ILE A 162 19.60 9.58 9.82
CA ILE A 162 19.20 9.42 8.43
C ILE A 162 20.14 10.21 7.54
N VAL A 163 20.60 9.57 6.48
CA VAL A 163 21.33 10.24 5.40
C VAL A 163 20.49 10.07 4.14
N PHE A 164 19.99 11.17 3.62
CA PHE A 164 19.34 11.19 2.32
C PHE A 164 20.34 11.54 1.24
N ASP A 165 20.61 10.59 0.37
CA ASP A 165 21.38 10.77 -0.84
C ASP A 165 20.42 11.11 -1.98
N GLU A 166 20.84 11.88 -2.98
CA GLU A 166 20.00 12.42 -4.04
C GLU A 166 18.77 13.18 -3.49
N GLY A 167 19.03 14.14 -2.60
CA GLY A 167 18.00 14.88 -1.85
C GLY A 167 16.97 15.59 -2.71
N HIS A 168 17.23 15.80 -4.01
CA HIS A 168 16.28 16.36 -4.96
C HIS A 168 15.03 15.48 -5.18
N HIS A 169 15.11 14.16 -4.88
CA HIS A 169 13.97 13.25 -4.91
C HIS A 169 13.19 13.17 -3.59
N LEU A 170 13.65 13.90 -2.55
CA LEU A 170 13.08 13.79 -1.22
C LEU A 170 11.64 14.32 -1.17
N PHE A 171 11.40 15.45 -1.85
CA PHE A 171 10.07 16.08 -1.87
C PHE A 171 9.06 15.25 -2.64
N ASP A 172 9.42 14.70 -3.78
CA ASP A 172 8.56 13.78 -4.55
C ASP A 172 8.20 12.53 -3.74
N ALA A 173 9.17 11.99 -3.00
CA ALA A 173 8.97 10.83 -2.16
C ALA A 173 8.07 11.15 -0.94
N ALA A 174 8.20 12.34 -0.36
CA ALA A 174 7.37 12.82 0.73
C ALA A 174 5.94 13.06 0.23
N ASP A 175 5.78 13.81 -0.86
CA ASP A 175 4.48 14.05 -1.48
C ASP A 175 3.75 12.74 -1.77
N SER A 176 4.39 11.79 -2.43
CA SER A 176 3.81 10.48 -2.72
C SER A 176 3.43 9.68 -1.47
N ALA A 177 4.21 9.76 -0.40
CA ALA A 177 3.99 8.95 0.81
C ALA A 177 2.91 9.54 1.73
N PHE A 178 2.76 10.85 1.73
CA PHE A 178 1.81 11.58 2.57
C PHE A 178 0.54 12.02 1.81
N SER A 179 0.45 11.74 0.51
CA SER A 179 -0.75 11.94 -0.29
C SER A 179 -1.85 10.93 0.07
N ALA A 180 -3.08 11.25 -0.31
CA ALA A 180 -4.21 10.33 -0.21
C ALA A 180 -4.89 10.17 -1.58
N CYS A 181 -5.33 8.95 -1.86
CA CYS A 181 -6.04 8.62 -3.09
C CYS A 181 -7.22 7.72 -2.77
N LEU A 182 -8.44 8.12 -3.16
CA LEU A 182 -9.61 7.27 -3.15
C LEU A 182 -9.91 6.88 -4.59
N SER A 183 -9.48 5.70 -4.99
CA SER A 183 -9.71 5.16 -6.32
C SER A 183 -10.54 3.88 -6.31
N GLY A 184 -11.04 3.51 -7.49
CA GLY A 184 -11.76 2.25 -7.66
C GLY A 184 -10.88 1.03 -7.36
N GLN A 185 -9.62 1.05 -7.78
CA GLN A 185 -8.68 -0.03 -7.54
C GLN A 185 -8.27 -0.13 -6.06
N GLU A 186 -7.94 0.99 -5.41
CA GLU A 186 -7.56 0.97 -4.00
C GLU A 186 -8.72 0.51 -3.10
N ALA A 187 -9.93 0.97 -3.38
CA ALA A 187 -11.11 0.53 -2.64
C ALA A 187 -11.43 -0.96 -2.88
N ALA A 188 -11.23 -1.47 -4.09
CA ALA A 188 -11.36 -2.90 -4.39
C ALA A 188 -10.26 -3.73 -3.72
N GLU A 189 -9.03 -3.21 -3.63
CA GLU A 189 -7.95 -3.86 -2.89
C GLU A 189 -8.24 -3.91 -1.38
N LEU A 190 -8.84 -2.86 -0.81
CA LEU A 190 -9.29 -2.87 0.59
C LEU A 190 -10.36 -3.94 0.82
N ARG A 191 -11.38 -4.02 -0.06
CA ARG A 191 -12.40 -5.09 0.00
C ARG A 191 -11.75 -6.47 -0.03
N ARG A 192 -10.84 -6.69 -0.97
CA ARG A 192 -10.12 -7.95 -1.10
C ARG A 192 -9.29 -8.26 0.14
N TRP A 193 -8.66 -7.28 0.76
CA TRP A 193 -7.89 -7.47 1.98
C TRP A 193 -8.76 -7.91 3.16
N ILE A 194 -10.00 -7.39 3.25
CA ILE A 194 -10.96 -7.74 4.32
C ILE A 194 -11.61 -9.10 4.03
N ARG A 195 -12.18 -9.29 2.85
CA ARG A 195 -12.99 -10.46 2.50
C ARG A 195 -12.20 -11.62 1.91
N GLY A 196 -11.02 -11.35 1.41
CA GLY A 196 -10.31 -12.26 0.50
C GLY A 196 -10.79 -12.12 -0.94
N PRO A 197 -10.16 -12.85 -1.88
CA PRO A 197 -10.56 -12.84 -3.29
C PRO A 197 -11.92 -13.50 -3.48
N GLU A 198 -12.80 -12.85 -4.22
CA GLU A 198 -14.13 -13.34 -4.54
C GLU A 198 -14.11 -14.07 -5.90
N GLY A 199 -14.80 -15.21 -5.99
CA GLY A 199 -14.91 -16.01 -7.20
C GLY A 199 -14.31 -17.42 -7.12
N ARG A 200 -14.71 -18.31 -8.04
CA ARG A 200 -14.25 -19.69 -8.07
C ARG A 200 -12.76 -19.78 -8.41
N GLY A 201 -12.01 -20.55 -7.64
CA GLY A 201 -10.60 -20.85 -7.90
C GLY A 201 -9.62 -19.73 -7.55
N ARG A 202 -10.10 -18.61 -7.00
CA ARG A 202 -9.24 -17.50 -6.54
C ARG A 202 -8.68 -17.81 -5.17
N ARG A 203 -7.38 -17.57 -5.03
CA ARG A 203 -6.64 -17.79 -3.78
C ARG A 203 -6.19 -16.47 -3.20
N GLY A 204 -6.18 -16.38 -1.91
CA GLY A 204 -5.85 -15.23 -1.11
C GLY A 204 -6.50 -15.36 0.25
N ARG A 205 -6.15 -14.49 1.16
CA ARG A 205 -6.53 -14.63 2.56
C ARG A 205 -7.15 -13.35 3.08
N GLY A 206 -8.48 -13.36 3.20
CA GLY A 206 -9.21 -12.33 3.92
C GLY A 206 -8.92 -12.34 5.43
N LEU A 207 -9.48 -11.41 6.15
CA LEU A 207 -9.31 -11.31 7.62
C LEU A 207 -9.81 -12.56 8.34
N GLU A 208 -10.94 -13.13 7.90
CA GLU A 208 -11.51 -14.34 8.51
C GLU A 208 -10.54 -15.52 8.45
N GLN A 209 -9.89 -15.75 7.30
CA GLN A 209 -8.91 -16.83 7.16
C GLN A 209 -7.61 -16.59 7.93
N ARG A 210 -7.28 -15.32 8.22
CA ARG A 210 -6.07 -14.94 8.94
C ARG A 210 -6.24 -14.88 10.45
N LEU A 211 -7.43 -14.56 10.92
CA LEU A 211 -7.70 -14.21 12.31
C LEU A 211 -8.85 -15.00 12.94
N GLY A 212 -9.63 -15.75 12.16
CA GLY A 212 -10.82 -16.44 12.67
C GLY A 212 -10.54 -17.34 13.85
N ASP A 213 -9.44 -18.11 13.80
CA ASP A 213 -9.00 -18.96 14.91
C ASP A 213 -8.54 -18.17 16.16
N LEU A 214 -7.96 -16.98 15.95
CA LEU A 214 -7.53 -16.10 17.07
C LEU A 214 -8.70 -15.33 17.70
N CYS A 215 -9.81 -15.20 16.99
CA CYS A 215 -11.03 -14.55 17.48
C CYS A 215 -12.06 -15.54 18.05
N ALA A 216 -11.87 -16.85 17.83
CA ALA A 216 -12.89 -17.88 18.11
C ALA A 216 -13.35 -17.91 19.57
N ASP A 217 -12.44 -17.70 20.51
CA ASP A 217 -12.71 -17.74 21.94
C ASP A 217 -13.19 -16.38 22.52
N ASN A 218 -13.30 -15.34 21.67
CA ASN A 218 -13.77 -14.01 22.04
C ASN A 218 -14.96 -13.58 21.18
N GLU A 219 -16.17 -13.66 21.74
CA GLU A 219 -17.42 -13.36 21.03
C GLU A 219 -17.43 -11.94 20.43
N ALA A 220 -16.90 -10.95 21.16
CA ALA A 220 -16.85 -9.57 20.72
C ALA A 220 -15.86 -9.38 19.54
N ALA A 221 -14.70 -10.03 19.59
CA ALA A 221 -13.74 -10.03 18.49
C ALA A 221 -14.30 -10.74 17.24
N GLN A 222 -14.93 -11.89 17.43
CA GLN A 222 -15.58 -12.64 16.35
C GLN A 222 -16.71 -11.82 15.70
N LYS A 223 -17.52 -11.15 16.51
CA LYS A 223 -18.56 -10.23 16.02
C LYS A 223 -17.96 -9.09 15.20
N ALA A 224 -16.92 -8.43 15.71
CA ALA A 224 -16.25 -7.34 15.01
C ALA A 224 -15.66 -7.81 13.67
N LEU A 225 -15.05 -9.00 13.62
CA LEU A 225 -14.53 -9.62 12.40
C LEU A 225 -15.66 -9.87 11.38
N ASN A 226 -16.77 -10.46 11.80
CA ASN A 226 -17.91 -10.74 10.95
C ASN A 226 -18.57 -9.45 10.42
N ASP A 227 -18.68 -8.43 11.27
CA ASP A 227 -19.24 -7.13 10.89
C ASP A 227 -18.33 -6.41 9.88
N ALA A 228 -17.00 -6.49 10.03
CA ALA A 228 -16.04 -5.96 9.07
C ALA A 228 -16.17 -6.65 7.69
N VAL A 229 -16.23 -7.98 7.67
CA VAL A 229 -16.41 -8.77 6.44
C VAL A 229 -17.72 -8.43 5.73
N ARG A 230 -18.78 -8.22 6.50
CA ARG A 230 -20.09 -7.81 5.97
C ARG A 230 -20.07 -6.38 5.44
N ALA A 231 -19.57 -5.42 6.19
CA ALA A 231 -19.50 -4.03 5.80
C ALA A 231 -18.66 -3.82 4.53
N ALA A 232 -17.61 -4.60 4.34
CA ALA A 232 -16.76 -4.53 3.15
C ALA A 232 -17.49 -4.85 1.83
N THR A 233 -18.72 -5.38 1.87
CA THR A 233 -19.55 -5.53 0.66
C THR A 233 -19.94 -4.19 0.02
N GLN A 234 -19.90 -3.10 0.79
CA GLN A 234 -20.17 -1.75 0.29
C GLN A 234 -18.99 -1.14 -0.48
N LEU A 235 -17.79 -1.73 -0.38
CA LEU A 235 -16.64 -1.34 -1.17
C LEU A 235 -16.72 -1.94 -2.57
N PRO A 236 -16.11 -1.30 -3.58
CA PRO A 236 -16.01 -1.84 -4.93
C PRO A 236 -15.46 -3.26 -4.98
N GLY A 237 -16.09 -4.10 -5.79
CA GLY A 237 -15.53 -5.40 -6.14
C GLY A 237 -14.57 -5.30 -7.34
N GLU A 238 -13.95 -6.42 -7.70
CA GLU A 238 -13.13 -6.48 -8.91
C GLU A 238 -13.93 -6.08 -10.17
N GLY A 239 -13.25 -5.47 -11.13
CA GLY A 239 -13.88 -5.02 -12.38
C GLY A 239 -14.68 -3.72 -12.26
N VAL A 240 -14.42 -2.91 -11.23
CA VAL A 240 -15.07 -1.60 -11.01
C VAL A 240 -15.03 -0.70 -12.24
N SER A 241 -13.89 -0.60 -12.93
CA SER A 241 -13.75 0.22 -14.13
C SER A 241 -14.72 -0.19 -15.26
N GLY A 242 -14.95 -1.49 -15.44
CA GLY A 242 -15.89 -2.00 -16.41
C GLY A 242 -17.36 -1.69 -16.07
N ARG A 243 -17.70 -1.42 -14.80
CA ARG A 243 -19.06 -1.04 -14.37
C ARG A 243 -19.32 0.46 -14.44
N ILE A 244 -18.31 1.28 -14.14
CA ILE A 244 -18.45 2.75 -14.16
C ILE A 244 -18.05 3.39 -15.50
N ALA A 245 -17.22 2.72 -16.29
CA ALA A 245 -16.73 3.18 -17.61
C ALA A 245 -16.68 2.02 -18.61
N PRO A 246 -17.81 1.36 -18.93
CA PRO A 246 -17.84 0.26 -19.89
C PRO A 246 -17.44 0.74 -21.27
N ALA A 247 -16.80 -0.13 -22.07
CA ALA A 247 -16.45 0.17 -23.47
C ALA A 247 -17.72 0.28 -24.36
N SER A 248 -18.76 -0.45 -24.01
CA SER A 248 -20.10 -0.40 -24.63
C SER A 248 -21.11 -0.93 -23.61
N GLY A 249 -22.27 -0.34 -23.57
CA GLY A 249 -23.35 -0.75 -22.66
C GLY A 249 -23.66 0.27 -21.56
N GLU A 250 -24.57 -0.12 -20.68
CA GLU A 250 -25.02 0.73 -19.57
C GLU A 250 -24.03 0.68 -18.41
N VAL A 251 -23.81 1.85 -17.78
CA VAL A 251 -23.09 1.93 -16.51
C VAL A 251 -23.93 1.26 -15.41
N ASN A 252 -23.29 0.48 -14.56
CA ASN A 252 -23.96 -0.26 -13.49
C ASN A 252 -23.10 -0.24 -12.21
N PRO A 253 -23.02 0.92 -11.52
CA PRO A 253 -22.26 1.04 -10.29
C PRO A 253 -22.89 0.20 -9.18
N ILE A 254 -22.06 -0.48 -8.40
CA ILE A 254 -22.46 -1.28 -7.25
C ILE A 254 -22.02 -0.56 -5.96
N GLY A 255 -23.00 -0.07 -5.20
CA GLY A 255 -22.78 0.56 -3.91
C GLY A 255 -22.26 2.01 -3.98
N PRO A 256 -22.14 2.66 -2.81
CA PRO A 256 -21.95 4.10 -2.73
C PRO A 256 -20.61 4.60 -3.30
N ILE A 257 -19.55 3.82 -3.19
CA ILE A 257 -18.22 4.22 -3.67
C ILE A 257 -18.18 4.24 -5.20
N GLU A 258 -18.74 3.22 -5.87
CA GLU A 258 -18.79 3.19 -7.34
C GLU A 258 -19.73 4.30 -7.87
N THR A 259 -20.82 4.60 -7.17
CA THR A 259 -21.70 5.73 -7.50
C THR A 259 -20.96 7.07 -7.41
N PHE A 260 -20.14 7.25 -6.36
CA PHE A 260 -19.30 8.44 -6.24
C PHE A 260 -18.27 8.54 -7.38
N LEU A 261 -17.56 7.45 -7.68
CA LEU A 261 -16.58 7.43 -8.76
C LEU A 261 -17.20 7.65 -10.13
N LEU A 262 -18.42 7.18 -10.36
CA LEU A 262 -19.17 7.47 -11.59
C LEU A 262 -19.52 8.95 -11.69
N ALA A 263 -20.08 9.55 -10.64
CA ALA A 263 -20.40 10.98 -10.62
C ALA A 263 -19.13 11.85 -10.81
N ALA A 264 -18.02 11.46 -10.19
CA ALA A 264 -16.71 12.09 -10.37
C ALA A 264 -16.23 12.00 -11.83
N LEU A 265 -16.39 10.84 -12.47
CA LEU A 265 -16.05 10.65 -13.89
C LEU A 265 -16.92 11.50 -14.82
N GLU A 266 -18.19 11.64 -14.52
CA GLU A 266 -19.11 12.49 -15.29
C GLU A 266 -18.72 13.97 -15.18
N GLN A 267 -18.41 14.46 -13.98
CA GLN A 267 -17.88 15.82 -13.78
C GLN A 267 -16.57 16.03 -14.53
N LEU A 268 -15.67 15.06 -14.46
CA LEU A 268 -14.37 15.11 -15.16
C LEU A 268 -14.56 15.21 -16.68
N ARG A 269 -15.44 14.40 -17.26
CA ARG A 269 -15.75 14.41 -18.70
C ARG A 269 -16.35 15.73 -19.15
N ALA A 270 -17.32 16.25 -18.39
CA ALA A 270 -17.95 17.53 -18.69
C ALA A 270 -16.92 18.65 -18.79
N ARG A 271 -16.00 18.75 -17.82
CA ARG A 271 -14.97 19.80 -17.79
C ARG A 271 -13.89 19.64 -18.84
N THR A 272 -13.49 18.39 -19.14
CA THR A 272 -12.49 18.14 -20.16
C THR A 272 -13.04 18.47 -21.56
N SER A 273 -14.34 18.25 -21.82
CA SER A 273 -14.97 18.62 -23.07
C SER A 273 -15.14 20.13 -23.24
N GLU A 274 -15.40 20.87 -22.16
CA GLU A 274 -15.53 22.34 -22.17
C GLU A 274 -14.20 23.04 -22.49
N ASN A 275 -13.08 22.49 -22.05
CA ASN A 275 -11.74 23.07 -22.24
C ASN A 275 -11.15 22.83 -23.64
N GLY A 276 -11.90 22.23 -24.58
CA GLY A 276 -11.56 22.16 -26.02
C GLY A 276 -10.26 21.41 -26.34
N GLY A 277 -9.73 20.64 -25.41
CA GLY A 277 -8.54 19.83 -25.66
C GLY A 277 -8.86 18.65 -26.59
N PRO A 278 -8.01 18.35 -27.59
CA PRO A 278 -8.12 17.12 -28.40
C PRO A 278 -7.67 15.88 -27.58
N GLY A 279 -7.78 15.95 -26.28
CA GLY A 279 -7.47 14.87 -25.36
C GLY A 279 -8.52 13.79 -25.43
N GLY A 280 -8.43 12.95 -26.45
CA GLY A 280 -9.07 11.65 -26.42
C GLY A 280 -8.61 10.91 -25.16
N ILE A 281 -9.44 9.98 -24.68
CA ILE A 281 -9.22 9.07 -23.55
C ILE A 281 -7.90 8.26 -23.65
N GLU A 282 -6.92 8.74 -24.40
CA GLU A 282 -5.73 7.96 -24.75
C GLU A 282 -4.74 7.83 -23.58
N PHE A 283 -4.61 8.89 -22.75
CA PHE A 283 -3.57 8.98 -21.71
C PHE A 283 -4.10 9.30 -20.30
N GLY A 284 -5.42 9.40 -20.14
CA GLY A 284 -6.05 9.81 -18.90
C GLY A 284 -6.55 11.26 -18.92
N MET A 285 -7.27 11.61 -17.89
CA MET A 285 -7.90 12.93 -17.73
C MET A 285 -7.73 13.40 -16.29
N GLU A 286 -7.56 14.71 -16.12
CA GLU A 286 -7.54 15.35 -14.81
C GLU A 286 -8.31 16.67 -14.86
N CYS A 287 -8.98 17.02 -13.77
CA CYS A 287 -9.57 18.33 -13.61
C CYS A 287 -9.53 18.80 -12.16
N ALA A 288 -9.51 20.12 -11.96
CA ALA A 288 -9.71 20.69 -10.64
C ALA A 288 -11.02 20.18 -10.02
N LEU A 289 -11.00 19.90 -8.72
CA LEU A 289 -12.18 19.42 -8.01
C LEU A 289 -13.30 20.46 -8.00
N ARG A 290 -12.99 21.72 -7.76
CA ARG A 290 -13.97 22.81 -7.60
C ARG A 290 -14.27 23.55 -8.90
N PRO A 291 -15.50 24.10 -9.04
CA PRO A 291 -16.68 23.90 -8.20
C PRO A 291 -17.19 22.46 -8.26
N VAL A 292 -17.65 21.90 -7.15
CA VAL A 292 -18.18 20.52 -7.10
C VAL A 292 -19.66 20.57 -7.50
N ASN A 293 -20.09 19.66 -8.39
CA ASN A 293 -21.50 19.57 -8.76
C ASN A 293 -22.31 18.77 -7.72
N GLU A 294 -23.63 19.02 -7.68
CA GLU A 294 -24.53 18.40 -6.68
C GLU A 294 -24.53 16.86 -6.73
N PRO A 295 -24.52 16.19 -7.89
CA PRO A 295 -24.43 14.73 -7.93
C PRO A 295 -23.18 14.16 -7.27
N VAL A 296 -22.01 14.83 -7.40
CA VAL A 296 -20.76 14.42 -6.72
C VAL A 296 -20.88 14.63 -5.21
N LEU A 297 -21.46 15.76 -4.75
CA LEU A 297 -21.66 16.02 -3.32
C LEU A 297 -22.57 14.98 -2.66
N GLU A 298 -23.71 14.69 -3.28
CA GLU A 298 -24.66 13.70 -2.76
C GLU A 298 -24.01 12.30 -2.68
N ALA A 299 -23.34 11.89 -3.74
CA ALA A 299 -22.64 10.62 -3.79
C ALA A 299 -21.47 10.56 -2.79
N ALA A 300 -20.74 11.66 -2.58
CA ALA A 300 -19.66 11.75 -1.58
C ALA A 300 -20.17 11.54 -0.16
N ARG A 301 -21.30 12.16 0.21
CA ARG A 301 -21.95 11.94 1.52
C ARG A 301 -22.35 10.47 1.73
N ALA A 302 -22.84 9.81 0.70
CA ALA A 302 -23.19 8.38 0.76
C ALA A 302 -21.93 7.52 0.89
N ALA A 303 -20.87 7.81 0.13
CA ALA A 303 -19.59 7.15 0.18
C ALA A 303 -18.92 7.30 1.56
N ALA A 304 -18.93 8.50 2.14
CA ALA A 304 -18.38 8.75 3.47
C ALA A 304 -19.09 7.92 4.56
N ARG A 305 -20.42 7.77 4.48
CA ARG A 305 -21.17 6.88 5.40
C ARG A 305 -20.80 5.41 5.22
N ALA A 306 -20.63 4.96 3.98
CA ALA A 306 -20.21 3.58 3.68
C ALA A 306 -18.80 3.29 4.21
N LEU A 307 -17.85 4.22 4.04
CA LEU A 307 -16.50 4.09 4.59
C LEU A 307 -16.52 4.06 6.12
N ALA A 308 -17.32 4.90 6.78
CA ALA A 308 -17.49 4.86 8.23
C ALA A 308 -18.04 3.52 8.74
N ALA A 309 -18.98 2.92 8.00
CA ALA A 309 -19.54 1.62 8.33
C ALA A 309 -18.50 0.48 8.20
N VAL A 310 -17.49 0.63 7.33
CA VAL A 310 -16.36 -0.31 7.21
C VAL A 310 -15.33 -0.06 8.31
N GLU A 311 -15.02 1.21 8.61
CA GLU A 311 -14.00 1.61 9.57
C GLU A 311 -14.33 1.15 11.00
N ALA A 312 -15.57 1.34 11.43
CA ALA A 312 -15.98 1.08 12.81
C ALA A 312 -15.71 -0.36 13.29
N PRO A 313 -16.12 -1.42 12.56
CA PRO A 313 -15.82 -2.79 12.98
C PRO A 313 -14.32 -3.16 12.86
N LEU A 314 -13.57 -2.57 11.95
CA LEU A 314 -12.12 -2.77 11.87
C LEU A 314 -11.41 -2.17 13.08
N LEU A 315 -11.85 -0.99 13.56
CA LEU A 315 -11.34 -0.38 14.79
C LEU A 315 -11.73 -1.17 16.04
N ALA A 316 -12.94 -1.75 16.06
CA ALA A 316 -13.35 -2.63 17.15
C ALA A 316 -12.48 -3.89 17.19
N LEU A 317 -12.26 -4.53 16.03
CA LEU A 317 -11.37 -5.69 15.92
C LEU A 317 -9.94 -5.36 16.37
N SER A 318 -9.40 -4.20 15.96
CA SER A 318 -8.07 -3.76 16.40
C SER A 318 -7.96 -3.68 17.92
N ARG A 319 -8.94 -3.05 18.59
CA ARG A 319 -8.95 -2.95 20.06
C ARG A 319 -8.97 -4.31 20.74
N HIS A 320 -9.83 -5.23 20.28
CA HIS A 320 -9.88 -6.58 20.86
C HIS A 320 -8.58 -7.35 20.70
N LEU A 321 -7.88 -7.18 19.56
CA LEU A 321 -6.57 -7.80 19.34
C LEU A 321 -5.46 -7.14 20.18
N GLU A 322 -5.55 -5.83 20.41
CA GLU A 322 -4.66 -5.10 21.34
C GLU A 322 -4.86 -5.60 22.78
N ASP A 323 -6.13 -5.71 23.24
CA ASP A 323 -6.48 -6.24 24.57
C ASP A 323 -5.90 -7.66 24.78
N VAL A 324 -5.99 -8.53 23.77
CA VAL A 324 -5.44 -9.90 23.83
C VAL A 324 -3.91 -9.90 23.96
N LEU A 325 -3.21 -8.93 23.34
CA LEU A 325 -1.74 -8.82 23.49
C LEU A 325 -1.31 -8.28 24.85
N ASP A 326 -2.13 -7.42 25.46
CA ASP A 326 -1.84 -6.76 26.75
C ASP A 326 -2.31 -7.61 27.95
N ASP A 327 -3.19 -8.58 27.72
CA ASP A 327 -3.66 -9.49 28.79
C ASP A 327 -2.59 -10.54 29.13
N GLU A 328 -1.96 -10.38 30.31
CA GLU A 328 -0.97 -11.31 30.83
C GLU A 328 -1.55 -12.71 31.14
N ALA A 329 -2.87 -12.82 31.34
CA ALA A 329 -3.54 -14.09 31.60
C ALA A 329 -3.73 -14.93 30.32
N THR A 330 -3.65 -14.30 29.15
CA THR A 330 -3.76 -15.01 27.87
C THR A 330 -2.41 -15.64 27.49
N GLU A 331 -2.33 -16.96 27.58
CA GLU A 331 -1.14 -17.72 27.18
C GLU A 331 -1.01 -17.77 25.64
N LEU A 332 -0.49 -16.70 25.04
CA LEU A 332 -0.17 -16.66 23.60
C LEU A 332 1.19 -17.30 23.34
N ASP A 333 1.24 -18.24 22.41
CA ASP A 333 2.53 -18.65 21.86
C ASP A 333 3.18 -17.55 20.99
N GLY A 334 4.48 -17.66 20.74
CA GLY A 334 5.21 -16.67 19.95
C GLY A 334 4.71 -16.53 18.51
N SER A 335 4.07 -17.56 17.95
CA SER A 335 3.48 -17.51 16.61
C SER A 335 2.16 -16.73 16.61
N GLN A 336 1.30 -16.99 17.59
CA GLN A 336 0.03 -16.29 17.78
C GLN A 336 0.26 -14.79 18.02
N ARG A 337 1.20 -14.45 18.91
CA ARG A 337 1.60 -13.06 19.17
C ARG A 337 2.07 -12.35 17.89
N ALA A 338 2.97 -12.96 17.12
CA ALA A 338 3.47 -12.38 15.87
C ALA A 338 2.37 -12.25 14.78
N ARG A 339 1.38 -13.14 14.77
CA ARG A 339 0.21 -13.04 13.87
C ARG A 339 -0.67 -11.85 14.23
N ILE A 340 -0.97 -11.67 15.51
CA ILE A 340 -1.78 -10.56 16.02
C ILE A 340 -1.07 -9.23 15.73
N GLU A 341 0.22 -9.11 16.07
CA GLU A 341 1.02 -7.92 15.76
C GLU A 341 1.02 -7.61 14.25
N GLY A 342 1.16 -8.64 13.42
CA GLY A 342 1.08 -8.47 11.96
C GLY A 342 -0.28 -8.00 11.46
N ALA A 343 -1.36 -8.50 12.05
CA ALA A 343 -2.72 -8.08 11.74
C ALA A 343 -3.00 -6.64 12.18
N LEU A 344 -2.55 -6.27 13.38
CA LEU A 344 -2.67 -4.92 13.92
C LEU A 344 -1.98 -3.88 13.02
N ARG A 345 -0.79 -4.19 12.48
CA ARG A 345 -0.14 -3.29 11.48
C ARG A 345 -1.02 -3.08 10.25
N GLY A 346 -1.65 -4.14 9.77
CA GLY A 346 -2.57 -4.06 8.63
C GLY A 346 -3.83 -3.25 8.92
N LEU A 347 -4.39 -3.41 10.12
CA LEU A 347 -5.56 -2.67 10.62
C LEU A 347 -5.21 -1.20 10.84
N ASP A 348 -4.09 -0.89 11.50
CA ASP A 348 -3.63 0.47 11.73
C ASP A 348 -3.49 1.25 10.41
N ARG A 349 -2.84 0.65 9.41
CA ARG A 349 -2.70 1.30 8.11
C ARG A 349 -4.05 1.60 7.47
N ARG A 350 -5.01 0.68 7.52
CA ARG A 350 -6.28 0.80 6.78
C ARG A 350 -7.37 1.51 7.57
N ALA A 351 -7.60 1.08 8.80
CA ALA A 351 -8.69 1.62 9.61
C ALA A 351 -8.32 2.96 10.27
N ARG A 352 -7.01 3.21 10.50
CA ARG A 352 -6.57 4.41 11.22
C ARG A 352 -5.86 5.44 10.33
N MET A 353 -5.50 5.10 9.10
CA MET A 353 -4.87 6.02 8.15
C MET A 353 -5.69 6.14 6.86
N THR A 354 -5.83 5.04 6.09
CA THR A 354 -6.45 5.08 4.76
C THR A 354 -7.93 5.50 4.81
N LEU A 355 -8.75 4.81 5.62
CA LEU A 355 -10.18 5.12 5.71
C LEU A 355 -10.47 6.52 6.27
N PRO A 356 -9.83 6.98 7.36
CA PRO A 356 -9.99 8.36 7.82
C PRO A 356 -9.54 9.38 6.78
N GLY A 357 -8.44 9.13 6.06
CA GLY A 357 -7.98 9.99 4.98
C GLY A 357 -9.01 10.13 3.87
N TRP A 358 -9.56 9.02 3.38
CA TRP A 358 -10.62 9.04 2.37
C TRP A 358 -11.89 9.76 2.85
N ARG A 359 -12.28 9.55 4.11
CA ARG A 359 -13.44 10.23 4.69
C ARG A 359 -13.21 11.74 4.83
N SER A 360 -12.02 12.15 5.23
CA SER A 360 -11.64 13.56 5.29
C SER A 360 -11.70 14.22 3.91
N MET A 361 -11.19 13.56 2.86
CA MET A 361 -11.30 14.05 1.50
C MET A 361 -12.75 14.23 1.06
N LEU A 362 -13.62 13.26 1.34
CA LEU A 362 -15.04 13.33 0.99
C LEU A 362 -15.78 14.41 1.81
N ALA A 363 -15.44 14.60 3.07
CA ALA A 363 -16.03 15.64 3.92
C ALA A 363 -15.66 17.05 3.43
N ALA A 364 -14.42 17.25 3.00
CA ALA A 364 -13.95 18.52 2.46
C ALA A 364 -14.69 18.97 1.18
N LEU A 365 -15.38 18.06 0.48
CA LEU A 365 -16.22 18.41 -0.66
C LEU A 365 -17.46 19.22 -0.25
N ASP A 366 -17.98 18.97 0.95
CA ASP A 366 -19.19 19.60 1.51
C ASP A 366 -18.91 20.97 2.14
N GLU A 367 -17.65 21.22 2.52
CA GLU A 367 -17.22 22.49 3.06
C GLU A 367 -17.16 23.52 1.93
N GLY A 368 -18.33 24.09 1.62
CA GLY A 368 -18.51 25.09 0.56
C GLY A 368 -17.87 26.41 0.94
N GLY A 369 -16.79 26.78 0.30
CA GLY A 369 -16.18 28.10 0.38
C GLY A 369 -14.89 28.19 -0.42
N ASP A 370 -14.54 29.42 -0.79
CA ASP A 370 -13.22 29.79 -1.33
C ASP A 370 -12.08 29.58 -0.30
N GLU A 371 -12.40 29.24 0.93
CA GLU A 371 -11.47 28.77 1.95
C GLU A 371 -11.20 27.27 1.72
N ALA A 372 -10.47 26.99 0.63
CA ALA A 372 -9.81 25.72 0.48
C ALA A 372 -8.91 25.46 1.70
N ASP A 373 -8.86 24.23 2.20
CA ASP A 373 -7.86 23.85 3.18
C ASP A 373 -6.48 24.28 2.63
N PRO A 374 -5.81 25.27 3.25
CA PRO A 374 -4.61 25.88 2.68
C PRO A 374 -3.44 24.90 2.55
N ASP A 375 -3.55 23.71 3.17
CA ASP A 375 -2.47 22.71 3.21
C ASP A 375 -2.56 21.70 2.06
N PHE A 376 -3.73 21.58 1.40
CA PHE A 376 -3.98 20.53 0.42
C PHE A 376 -4.48 21.02 -0.93
N VAL A 377 -4.17 20.28 -1.97
CA VAL A 377 -4.83 20.36 -3.28
C VAL A 377 -5.57 19.07 -3.56
N ASP A 378 -6.85 19.19 -3.93
CA ASP A 378 -7.72 18.08 -4.31
C ASP A 378 -8.07 18.16 -5.80
N TRP A 379 -8.04 17.03 -6.51
CA TRP A 379 -8.48 16.96 -7.89
C TRP A 379 -9.06 15.60 -8.25
N LEU A 380 -9.80 15.56 -9.37
CA LEU A 380 -10.33 14.34 -9.96
C LEU A 380 -9.40 13.87 -11.07
N SER A 381 -9.16 12.57 -11.15
CA SER A 381 -8.39 11.94 -12.20
C SER A 381 -9.06 10.66 -12.73
N ALA A 382 -8.84 10.36 -13.99
CA ALA A 382 -9.15 9.07 -14.59
C ALA A 382 -7.93 8.56 -15.35
N GLU A 383 -7.45 7.41 -14.99
CA GLU A 383 -6.35 6.73 -15.68
C GLU A 383 -6.90 5.95 -16.87
N ALA A 384 -6.30 6.15 -18.03
CA ALA A 384 -6.70 5.46 -19.25
C ALA A 384 -5.49 4.90 -19.99
N ALA A 385 -5.70 3.80 -20.70
CA ALA A 385 -4.76 3.24 -21.66
C ALA A 385 -5.52 2.61 -22.82
N PHE A 386 -5.02 2.78 -24.03
CA PHE A 386 -5.63 2.25 -25.26
C PHE A 386 -7.11 2.66 -25.41
N GLY A 387 -7.45 3.91 -25.06
CA GLY A 387 -8.80 4.44 -25.15
C GLY A 387 -9.81 3.88 -24.13
N ARG A 388 -9.33 3.20 -23.08
CA ARG A 388 -10.18 2.64 -22.01
C ARG A 388 -9.78 3.19 -20.65
N ILE A 389 -10.76 3.57 -19.85
CA ILE A 389 -10.56 3.99 -18.47
C ILE A 389 -10.28 2.75 -17.63
N HIS A 390 -9.19 2.77 -16.90
CA HIS A 390 -8.77 1.69 -15.99
C HIS A 390 -9.05 2.00 -14.53
N ASP A 391 -9.01 3.27 -14.14
CA ASP A 391 -9.34 3.69 -12.79
C ASP A 391 -9.87 5.14 -12.77
N VAL A 392 -10.62 5.49 -11.74
CA VAL A 392 -11.10 6.84 -11.46
C VAL A 392 -10.79 7.14 -10.01
N ALA A 393 -10.31 8.33 -9.72
CA ALA A 393 -9.87 8.69 -8.38
C ALA A 393 -10.19 10.14 -8.00
N LEU A 394 -10.43 10.33 -6.71
CA LEU A 394 -10.25 11.59 -5.99
C LEU A 394 -8.86 11.54 -5.36
N ARG A 395 -8.02 12.53 -5.65
CA ARG A 395 -6.64 12.65 -5.16
C ARG A 395 -6.48 13.86 -4.28
N ARG A 396 -5.64 13.75 -3.26
CA ARG A 396 -5.23 14.82 -2.36
C ARG A 396 -3.73 14.81 -2.19
N HIS A 397 -3.09 15.94 -2.42
CA HIS A 397 -1.67 16.14 -2.14
C HIS A 397 -1.45 17.34 -1.23
N TRP A 398 -0.35 17.33 -0.50
CA TRP A 398 0.11 18.50 0.21
C TRP A 398 0.59 19.57 -0.77
N ILE A 399 0.21 20.82 -0.55
CA ILE A 399 0.78 21.96 -1.31
C ILE A 399 2.26 22.10 -0.98
N ASP A 400 2.60 21.95 0.31
CA ASP A 400 3.97 21.91 0.77
C ASP A 400 4.30 20.55 1.41
N PRO A 401 4.95 19.62 0.69
CA PRO A 401 5.31 18.30 1.21
C PRO A 401 6.39 18.35 2.30
N THR A 402 7.00 19.51 2.54
CA THR A 402 7.97 19.67 3.63
C THR A 402 7.31 19.61 5.00
N VAL A 403 6.06 20.05 5.12
CA VAL A 403 5.29 20.02 6.37
C VAL A 403 5.18 18.60 6.96
N PRO A 404 4.60 17.61 6.25
CA PRO A 404 4.56 16.23 6.75
C PRO A 404 5.95 15.59 6.82
N LEU A 405 6.89 15.95 5.94
CA LEU A 405 8.27 15.48 6.00
C LEU A 405 8.94 15.91 7.31
N GLU A 406 8.83 17.17 7.69
CA GLU A 406 9.39 17.69 8.93
C GLU A 406 8.79 16.97 10.13
N ALA A 407 7.46 16.93 10.21
CA ALA A 407 6.74 16.36 11.36
C ALA A 407 7.00 14.86 11.55
N ALA A 408 7.01 14.07 10.46
CA ALA A 408 7.08 12.61 10.55
C ALA A 408 8.51 12.05 10.47
N VAL A 409 9.45 12.76 9.85
CA VAL A 409 10.79 12.24 9.57
C VAL A 409 11.87 13.03 10.30
N ILE A 410 11.88 14.37 10.15
CA ILE A 410 13.01 15.21 10.62
C ILE A 410 12.94 15.39 12.14
N MET A 411 11.79 15.81 12.65
CA MET A 411 11.63 16.09 14.08
C MET A 411 11.82 14.88 15.00
N PRO A 412 11.36 13.66 14.65
CA PRO A 412 11.61 12.47 15.48
C PRO A 412 13.04 11.94 15.40
N ALA A 413 13.84 12.35 14.40
CA ALA A 413 15.19 11.88 14.19
C ALA A 413 16.19 12.59 15.13
N HIS A 414 17.26 11.89 15.55
CA HIS A 414 18.38 12.48 16.28
C HIS A 414 19.28 13.35 15.37
N GLY A 415 19.23 13.12 14.06
CA GLY A 415 19.97 13.88 13.07
C GLY A 415 19.65 13.41 11.67
N VAL A 416 19.57 14.37 10.77
CA VAL A 416 19.30 14.16 9.35
C VAL A 416 20.37 14.88 8.54
N LEU A 417 20.95 14.19 7.58
CA LEU A 417 21.86 14.78 6.59
C LEU A 417 21.22 14.58 5.19
N VAL A 418 21.15 15.66 4.43
CA VAL A 418 20.69 15.62 3.04
C VAL A 418 21.86 15.96 2.13
N THR A 419 22.11 15.09 1.14
CA THR A 419 23.14 15.31 0.11
C THR A 419 22.51 15.22 -1.27
N SER A 420 22.94 16.09 -2.17
CA SER A 420 22.59 16.03 -3.61
C SER A 420 23.58 16.85 -4.41
N ALA A 421 23.83 16.45 -5.64
CA ALA A 421 24.63 17.22 -6.57
C ALA A 421 23.97 18.56 -6.99
N THR A 422 22.66 18.68 -6.80
CA THR A 422 21.84 19.83 -7.24
C THR A 422 21.28 20.69 -6.12
N LEU A 423 21.66 20.43 -4.87
CA LEU A 423 21.28 21.30 -3.76
C LEU A 423 21.92 22.67 -3.94
N SER A 424 21.11 23.70 -4.07
CA SER A 424 21.52 25.10 -4.10
C SER A 424 20.86 25.86 -2.95
N ASP A 425 21.64 26.70 -2.28
CA ASP A 425 21.07 27.66 -1.34
C ASP A 425 20.55 28.87 -2.14
N PRO A 426 19.23 29.15 -2.15
CA PRO A 426 18.69 30.30 -2.86
C PRO A 426 19.20 31.64 -2.29
N LEU A 427 19.72 31.65 -1.07
CA LEU A 427 20.33 32.82 -0.44
C LEU A 427 21.81 33.00 -0.83
N ALA A 428 22.47 31.98 -1.31
CA ALA A 428 23.88 32.05 -1.73
C ALA A 428 24.09 32.72 -3.09
N THR A 429 23.02 33.01 -3.85
CA THR A 429 23.08 33.68 -5.17
C THR A 429 23.01 35.19 -5.11
N THR A 430 22.97 35.80 -3.95
CA THR A 430 22.95 37.29 -3.74
C THR A 430 24.25 37.85 -3.17
N GLY A 431 25.38 37.19 -3.42
CA GLY A 431 26.70 37.68 -3.08
C GLY A 431 27.49 38.13 -4.30
#